data_bfc6e1bbafcbbc79f4bb8e4d67f22f79
#
_entry.id   bfc6e1bbafcbbc79f4bb8e4d67f22f79
#
_cell.length_a   1.000
_cell.length_b   1.000
_cell.length_c   1.000
_cell.angle_alpha   90.00
_cell.angle_beta   90.00
_cell.angle_gamma   90.00
#
_symmetry.space_group_name_H-M   'P 1'
#
loop_
_entity.id
_entity.type
_entity.pdbx_description
1 polymer ?
#
loop_
_entity_poly.entity_id
_entity_poly.type
_entity_poly.pdbx_seq_one_letter_code
_entity_poly.pdbx_strand_id
1 'polypeptide(L)'
;LAELYTEENDYDSALVLYQEVIRADRKNRQACKGLIAIYEKQNNTDAILSLSEAVDDSLKDLFADYQVEGPQFSLKSGSFENAQILQMLSTKGYEIYYTVDGSDPKERGLRYTEPVKLDENNKTYTVKAVCKNEKGIYSEVTEASYKILIPAPDEPIVSPDGGDFGMETSVTVTVPDGCSAYYTWDGSTPTAASQRYTQPIKVPEGNNILSVVIIDHTTKLCSDVYLSLIHIS
;
A
#
# COMPACT_ATOMS: atom_id res chain seq x y z
N LEU A 1 -26.47 -5.24 -46.07
CA LEU A 1 -25.21 -5.29 -46.83
C LEU A 1 -23.99 -5.42 -45.88
N ALA A 2 -23.86 -4.57 -44.84
CA ALA A 2 -22.77 -4.67 -43.87
C ALA A 2 -22.75 -6.04 -43.15
N GLU A 3 -23.92 -6.60 -42.82
CA GLU A 3 -24.04 -7.93 -42.21
C GLU A 3 -23.52 -9.04 -43.13
N LEU A 4 -23.81 -8.95 -44.44
CA LEU A 4 -23.31 -9.92 -45.42
C LEU A 4 -21.76 -9.90 -45.47
N TYR A 5 -21.15 -8.72 -45.50
CA TYR A 5 -19.69 -8.64 -45.44
C TYR A 5 -19.12 -9.18 -44.13
N THR A 6 -19.83 -9.00 -43.01
CA THR A 6 -19.42 -9.60 -41.72
C THR A 6 -19.47 -11.12 -41.75
N GLU A 7 -20.50 -11.72 -42.40
CA GLU A 7 -20.66 -13.17 -42.59
C GLU A 7 -19.56 -13.74 -43.51
N GLU A 8 -19.16 -12.97 -44.52
CA GLU A 8 -18.05 -13.31 -45.44
C GLU A 8 -16.65 -13.04 -44.83
N ASN A 9 -16.58 -12.54 -43.61
CA ASN A 9 -15.36 -12.09 -42.92
C ASN A 9 -14.63 -10.95 -43.60
N ASP A 10 -15.26 -10.19 -44.49
CA ASP A 10 -14.79 -8.94 -45.04
C ASP A 10 -15.06 -7.78 -44.05
N TYR A 11 -14.30 -7.77 -42.98
CA TYR A 11 -14.48 -6.80 -41.91
C TYR A 11 -14.19 -5.36 -42.33
N ASP A 12 -13.31 -5.14 -43.29
CA ASP A 12 -12.95 -3.79 -43.75
C ASP A 12 -14.14 -3.15 -44.48
N SER A 13 -14.78 -3.88 -45.40
CA SER A 13 -16.01 -3.42 -46.06
C SER A 13 -17.17 -3.24 -45.10
N ALA A 14 -17.33 -4.17 -44.16
CA ALA A 14 -18.37 -4.08 -43.13
C ALA A 14 -18.19 -2.87 -42.23
N LEU A 15 -16.96 -2.56 -41.77
CA LEU A 15 -16.64 -1.40 -40.92
C LEU A 15 -17.02 -0.08 -41.60
N VAL A 16 -16.65 0.08 -42.88
CA VAL A 16 -16.99 1.29 -43.64
C VAL A 16 -18.48 1.53 -43.67
N LEU A 17 -19.26 0.49 -44.01
CA LEU A 17 -20.72 0.61 -44.10
C LEU A 17 -21.38 0.87 -42.75
N TYR A 18 -20.99 0.17 -41.68
CA TYR A 18 -21.52 0.42 -40.35
C TYR A 18 -21.17 1.83 -39.84
N GLN A 19 -19.95 2.32 -40.10
CA GLN A 19 -19.55 3.68 -39.74
C GLN A 19 -20.34 4.74 -40.50
N GLU A 20 -20.66 4.52 -41.77
CA GLU A 20 -21.54 5.43 -42.54
C GLU A 20 -22.95 5.48 -41.93
N VAL A 21 -23.49 4.32 -41.51
CA VAL A 21 -24.81 4.27 -40.84
C VAL A 21 -24.76 5.04 -39.53
N ILE A 22 -23.72 4.89 -38.70
CA ILE A 22 -23.61 5.63 -37.42
C ILE A 22 -23.41 7.14 -37.67
N ARG A 23 -22.71 7.54 -38.71
CA ARG A 23 -22.59 8.98 -39.08
C ARG A 23 -23.95 9.57 -39.48
N ALA A 24 -24.80 8.80 -40.17
CA ALA A 24 -26.13 9.23 -40.58
C ALA A 24 -27.17 9.16 -39.42
N ASP A 25 -27.07 8.14 -38.59
CA ASP A 25 -27.96 7.89 -37.45
C ASP A 25 -27.19 7.35 -36.24
N ARG A 26 -26.84 8.26 -35.32
CA ARG A 26 -26.10 7.96 -34.11
C ARG A 26 -26.84 7.06 -33.11
N LYS A 27 -28.14 6.82 -33.33
CA LYS A 27 -29.00 5.96 -32.50
C LYS A 27 -29.15 4.55 -33.06
N ASN A 28 -28.50 4.26 -34.19
CA ASN A 28 -28.65 2.98 -34.84
C ASN A 28 -27.97 1.85 -34.05
N ARG A 29 -28.79 1.16 -33.24
CA ARG A 29 -28.32 0.10 -32.33
C ARG A 29 -27.72 -1.09 -33.10
N GLN A 30 -28.26 -1.45 -34.29
CA GLN A 30 -27.76 -2.57 -35.07
C GLN A 30 -26.37 -2.30 -35.64
N ALA A 31 -26.16 -1.12 -36.21
CA ALA A 31 -24.86 -0.72 -36.72
C ALA A 31 -23.82 -0.62 -35.57
N CYS A 32 -24.24 -0.06 -34.42
CA CYS A 32 -23.38 0.00 -33.23
C CYS A 32 -22.92 -1.40 -32.76
N LYS A 33 -23.85 -2.35 -32.66
CA LYS A 33 -23.52 -3.75 -32.32
C LYS A 33 -22.60 -4.41 -33.35
N GLY A 34 -22.83 -4.15 -34.65
CA GLY A 34 -21.96 -4.66 -35.71
C GLY A 34 -20.52 -4.16 -35.59
N LEU A 35 -20.33 -2.85 -35.32
CA LEU A 35 -19.00 -2.27 -35.07
C LEU A 35 -18.32 -2.86 -33.84
N ILE A 36 -19.05 -2.99 -32.72
CA ILE A 36 -18.53 -3.60 -31.50
C ILE A 36 -18.06 -5.03 -31.78
N ALA A 37 -18.87 -5.85 -32.44
CA ALA A 37 -18.53 -7.23 -32.72
C ALA A 37 -17.28 -7.39 -33.58
N ILE A 38 -17.09 -6.49 -34.57
CA ILE A 38 -15.89 -6.51 -35.41
C ILE A 38 -14.67 -6.05 -34.59
N TYR A 39 -14.78 -4.99 -33.80
CA TYR A 39 -13.68 -4.50 -32.96
C TYR A 39 -13.29 -5.52 -31.88
N GLU A 40 -14.26 -6.27 -31.31
CA GLU A 40 -13.97 -7.40 -30.40
C GLU A 40 -13.11 -8.48 -31.09
N LYS A 41 -13.44 -8.87 -32.32
CA LYS A 41 -12.66 -9.84 -33.10
C LYS A 41 -11.23 -9.35 -33.40
N GLN A 42 -11.08 -8.04 -33.54
CA GLN A 42 -9.77 -7.38 -33.72
C GLN A 42 -9.02 -7.12 -32.42
N ASN A 43 -9.59 -7.45 -31.26
CA ASN A 43 -9.08 -7.09 -29.92
C ASN A 43 -8.81 -5.59 -29.77
N ASN A 44 -9.61 -4.75 -30.43
CA ASN A 44 -9.45 -3.30 -30.48
C ASN A 44 -10.42 -2.61 -29.51
N THR A 45 -10.11 -2.68 -28.21
CA THR A 45 -10.92 -2.05 -27.16
C THR A 45 -10.95 -0.52 -27.28
N ASP A 46 -9.86 0.09 -27.75
CA ASP A 46 -9.78 1.55 -27.91
C ASP A 46 -10.78 2.05 -28.97
N ALA A 47 -10.97 1.30 -30.08
CA ALA A 47 -11.98 1.62 -31.05
C ALA A 47 -13.40 1.49 -30.50
N ILE A 48 -13.67 0.51 -29.62
CA ILE A 48 -14.96 0.37 -28.93
C ILE A 48 -15.21 1.56 -28.00
N LEU A 49 -14.24 1.98 -27.23
CA LEU A 49 -14.36 3.15 -26.35
C LEU A 49 -14.57 4.44 -27.16
N SER A 50 -13.82 4.64 -28.27
CA SER A 50 -14.03 5.76 -29.17
C SER A 50 -15.43 5.76 -29.80
N LEU A 51 -15.94 4.59 -30.15
CA LEU A 51 -17.32 4.46 -30.65
C LEU A 51 -18.35 4.89 -29.60
N SER A 52 -18.11 4.60 -28.32
CA SER A 52 -19.00 4.98 -27.23
C SER A 52 -19.19 6.50 -27.09
N GLU A 53 -18.19 7.30 -27.52
CA GLU A 53 -18.25 8.76 -27.54
C GLU A 53 -18.95 9.29 -28.82
N ALA A 54 -18.91 8.51 -29.88
CA ALA A 54 -19.46 8.90 -31.19
C ALA A 54 -20.97 8.63 -31.31
N VAL A 55 -21.52 7.69 -30.55
CA VAL A 55 -22.95 7.33 -30.57
C VAL A 55 -23.80 8.17 -29.62
N ASP A 56 -25.13 8.01 -29.71
CA ASP A 56 -26.09 8.66 -28.79
C ASP A 56 -26.07 7.97 -27.41
N ASP A 57 -26.38 8.75 -26.36
CA ASP A 57 -26.39 8.27 -24.96
C ASP A 57 -27.36 7.10 -24.74
N SER A 58 -28.41 6.95 -25.56
CA SER A 58 -29.34 5.84 -25.50
C SER A 58 -28.70 4.47 -25.84
N LEU A 59 -27.47 4.46 -26.35
CA LEU A 59 -26.71 3.25 -26.67
C LEU A 59 -25.59 2.95 -25.67
N LYS A 60 -25.43 3.75 -24.63
CA LYS A 60 -24.34 3.60 -23.62
C LYS A 60 -24.37 2.24 -22.91
N ASP A 61 -25.54 1.61 -22.80
CA ASP A 61 -25.68 0.26 -22.25
C ASP A 61 -24.86 -0.81 -23.00
N LEU A 62 -24.62 -0.62 -24.30
CA LEU A 62 -23.81 -1.54 -25.11
C LEU A 62 -22.32 -1.53 -24.74
N PHE A 63 -21.87 -0.50 -24.06
CA PHE A 63 -20.47 -0.28 -23.71
C PHE A 63 -20.15 -0.55 -22.24
N ALA A 64 -21.14 -0.95 -21.44
CA ALA A 64 -20.99 -1.14 -19.99
C ALA A 64 -19.87 -2.12 -19.61
N ASP A 65 -19.64 -3.14 -20.46
CA ASP A 65 -18.61 -4.16 -20.24
C ASP A 65 -17.20 -3.68 -20.65
N TYR A 66 -17.09 -2.56 -21.35
CA TYR A 66 -15.81 -2.00 -21.80
C TYR A 66 -15.34 -0.84 -20.90
N GLN A 67 -16.25 -0.29 -20.11
CA GLN A 67 -15.97 0.75 -19.12
C GLN A 67 -15.73 0.10 -17.76
N VAL A 68 -14.49 -0.30 -17.51
CA VAL A 68 -14.08 -0.91 -16.25
C VAL A 68 -13.53 0.15 -15.32
N GLU A 69 -14.21 0.37 -14.19
CA GLU A 69 -13.75 1.30 -13.14
C GLU A 69 -12.57 0.70 -12.39
N GLY A 70 -11.58 1.55 -12.05
CA GLY A 70 -10.46 1.16 -11.22
C GLY A 70 -10.86 0.80 -9.79
N PRO A 71 -10.01 0.07 -9.06
CA PRO A 71 -10.30 -0.28 -7.67
C PRO A 71 -10.22 0.93 -6.76
N GLN A 72 -11.05 0.92 -5.71
CA GLN A 72 -11.01 1.91 -4.64
C GLN A 72 -10.08 1.43 -3.53
N PHE A 73 -9.26 2.34 -3.00
CA PHE A 73 -8.36 2.08 -1.89
C PHE A 73 -8.95 2.58 -0.57
N SER A 74 -8.85 1.79 0.50
CA SER A 74 -9.32 2.16 1.84
C SER A 74 -8.51 3.28 2.49
N LEU A 75 -7.27 3.50 2.01
CA LEU A 75 -6.35 4.51 2.52
C LEU A 75 -6.04 5.55 1.45
N LYS A 76 -5.95 6.81 1.85
CA LYS A 76 -5.41 7.88 1.01
C LYS A 76 -3.87 7.86 1.06
N SER A 77 -3.23 8.31 -0.01
CA SER A 77 -1.77 8.54 -0.03
C SER A 77 -1.32 9.40 1.15
N GLY A 78 -0.19 9.04 1.75
CA GLY A 78 0.35 9.79 2.88
C GLY A 78 1.49 9.10 3.60
N SER A 79 1.94 9.73 4.70
CA SER A 79 2.92 9.16 5.63
C SER A 79 2.21 8.70 6.90
N PHE A 80 2.65 7.57 7.45
CA PHE A 80 2.04 6.90 8.60
C PHE A 80 3.13 6.52 9.60
N GLU A 81 2.86 6.77 10.88
CA GLU A 81 3.77 6.45 12.00
C GLU A 81 3.58 5.05 12.55
N ASN A 82 2.76 4.25 11.90
CA ASN A 82 2.51 2.85 12.24
C ASN A 82 2.24 2.01 10.98
N ALA A 83 2.32 0.69 11.13
CA ALA A 83 1.95 -0.24 10.08
C ALA A 83 0.50 -0.02 9.64
N GLN A 84 0.24 -0.14 8.36
CA GLN A 84 -1.08 0.03 7.74
C GLN A 84 -1.55 -1.25 7.08
N ILE A 85 -2.87 -1.37 6.94
CA ILE A 85 -3.51 -2.44 6.17
C ILE A 85 -4.32 -1.79 5.06
N LEU A 86 -3.91 -2.01 3.81
CA LEU A 86 -4.60 -1.50 2.65
C LEU A 86 -5.63 -2.51 2.15
N GLN A 87 -6.88 -2.09 2.09
CA GLN A 87 -7.95 -2.83 1.43
C GLN A 87 -8.27 -2.23 0.07
N MET A 88 -8.62 -3.08 -0.88
CA MET A 88 -9.01 -2.70 -2.23
C MET A 88 -10.39 -3.25 -2.53
N LEU A 89 -11.24 -2.44 -3.17
CA LEU A 89 -12.61 -2.80 -3.51
C LEU A 89 -12.88 -2.51 -4.99
N SER A 90 -13.46 -3.48 -5.67
CA SER A 90 -14.07 -3.30 -6.99
C SER A 90 -15.57 -3.11 -6.85
N THR A 91 -16.14 -2.05 -7.41
CA THR A 91 -17.58 -1.72 -7.33
C THR A 91 -18.45 -2.78 -7.98
N LYS A 92 -17.96 -3.45 -9.02
CA LYS A 92 -18.68 -4.53 -9.74
C LYS A 92 -18.18 -5.94 -9.39
N GLY A 93 -17.30 -6.08 -8.37
CA GLY A 93 -16.77 -7.39 -7.97
C GLY A 93 -15.78 -8.00 -8.97
N TYR A 94 -15.20 -7.18 -9.85
CA TYR A 94 -14.16 -7.64 -10.78
C TYR A 94 -12.88 -8.04 -10.06
N GLU A 95 -12.08 -8.91 -10.67
CA GLU A 95 -10.75 -9.25 -10.14
C GLU A 95 -9.86 -8.00 -10.08
N ILE A 96 -9.12 -7.87 -8.97
CA ILE A 96 -8.15 -6.79 -8.80
C ILE A 96 -6.75 -7.39 -8.91
N TYR A 97 -5.88 -6.74 -9.69
CA TYR A 97 -4.46 -7.02 -9.78
C TYR A 97 -3.68 -5.80 -9.31
N TYR A 98 -2.64 -6.01 -8.51
CA TYR A 98 -1.91 -4.91 -7.89
C TYR A 98 -0.40 -5.19 -7.80
N THR A 99 0.38 -4.10 -7.68
CA THR A 99 1.79 -4.09 -7.32
C THR A 99 2.00 -3.13 -6.17
N VAL A 100 3.12 -3.27 -5.43
CA VAL A 100 3.47 -2.39 -4.30
C VAL A 100 4.77 -1.62 -4.52
N ASP A 101 5.41 -1.85 -5.66
CA ASP A 101 6.70 -1.29 -6.05
C ASP A 101 6.62 -0.27 -7.21
N GLY A 102 5.38 0.06 -7.64
CA GLY A 102 5.11 0.97 -8.74
C GLY A 102 5.22 0.36 -10.14
N SER A 103 5.49 -0.94 -10.25
CA SER A 103 5.47 -1.65 -11.54
C SER A 103 4.06 -1.73 -12.12
N ASP A 104 3.94 -2.03 -13.42
CA ASP A 104 2.64 -2.13 -14.08
C ASP A 104 1.85 -3.35 -13.58
N PRO A 105 0.65 -3.16 -12.98
CA PRO A 105 -0.17 -4.26 -12.49
C PRO A 105 -0.78 -5.13 -13.61
N LYS A 106 -0.82 -4.65 -14.85
CA LYS A 106 -1.28 -5.45 -16.00
C LYS A 106 -0.26 -6.51 -16.39
N GLU A 107 1.03 -6.25 -16.15
CA GLU A 107 2.14 -7.14 -16.51
C GLU A 107 2.62 -7.99 -15.33
N ARG A 108 2.73 -7.39 -14.14
CA ARG A 108 3.36 -8.00 -12.96
C ARG A 108 2.46 -8.06 -11.73
N GLY A 109 1.17 -7.69 -11.89
CA GLY A 109 0.23 -7.62 -10.78
C GLY A 109 -0.02 -8.97 -10.11
N LEU A 110 -0.01 -8.96 -8.79
CA LEU A 110 -0.54 -10.06 -7.98
C LEU A 110 -2.05 -9.93 -7.90
N ARG A 111 -2.76 -11.06 -7.92
CA ARG A 111 -4.20 -11.06 -7.70
C ARG A 111 -4.50 -10.71 -6.25
N TYR A 112 -5.34 -9.72 -6.03
CA TYR A 112 -5.79 -9.32 -4.70
C TYR A 112 -6.79 -10.33 -4.13
N THR A 113 -6.43 -10.99 -3.04
CA THR A 113 -7.26 -11.98 -2.33
C THR A 113 -7.43 -11.65 -0.85
N GLU A 114 -6.52 -10.85 -0.29
CA GLU A 114 -6.54 -10.45 1.10
C GLU A 114 -5.94 -9.03 1.27
N PRO A 115 -6.23 -8.34 2.38
CA PRO A 115 -5.68 -7.01 2.65
C PRO A 115 -4.14 -6.98 2.62
N VAL A 116 -3.58 -5.95 2.00
CA VAL A 116 -2.13 -5.78 1.84
C VAL A 116 -1.54 -5.11 3.07
N LYS A 117 -0.53 -5.74 3.67
CA LYS A 117 0.21 -5.18 4.80
C LYS A 117 1.30 -4.23 4.30
N LEU A 118 1.33 -3.03 4.88
CA LEU A 118 2.33 -2.00 4.68
C LEU A 118 3.02 -1.78 6.04
N ASP A 119 4.02 -2.59 6.37
CA ASP A 119 4.57 -2.72 7.73
C ASP A 119 6.09 -2.55 7.83
N GLU A 120 6.79 -2.40 6.68
CA GLU A 120 8.23 -2.16 6.71
C GLU A 120 8.53 -0.69 7.03
N ASN A 121 9.25 -0.48 8.14
CA ASN A 121 9.64 0.87 8.55
C ASN A 121 10.59 1.53 7.55
N ASN A 122 10.49 2.84 7.43
CA ASN A 122 11.24 3.69 6.50
C ASN A 122 11.11 3.28 5.02
N LYS A 123 9.96 2.68 4.67
CA LYS A 123 9.66 2.25 3.30
C LYS A 123 8.55 3.08 2.68
N THR A 124 8.72 3.39 1.41
CA THR A 124 7.67 3.95 0.56
C THR A 124 7.13 2.86 -0.35
N TYR A 125 5.84 2.62 -0.26
CA TYR A 125 5.09 1.72 -1.14
C TYR A 125 4.41 2.57 -2.22
N THR A 126 4.70 2.30 -3.47
CA THR A 126 3.95 2.84 -4.61
C THR A 126 3.00 1.76 -5.09
N VAL A 127 1.76 1.83 -4.65
CA VAL A 127 0.75 0.84 -4.97
C VAL A 127 0.04 1.25 -6.25
N LYS A 128 0.06 0.37 -7.24
CA LYS A 128 -0.71 0.47 -8.48
C LYS A 128 -1.66 -0.69 -8.58
N ALA A 129 -2.90 -0.45 -8.99
CA ALA A 129 -3.87 -1.52 -9.14
C ALA A 129 -4.83 -1.25 -10.30
N VAL A 130 -5.34 -2.34 -10.86
CA VAL A 130 -6.36 -2.36 -11.92
C VAL A 130 -7.44 -3.37 -11.60
N CYS A 131 -8.66 -3.11 -12.06
CA CYS A 131 -9.70 -4.11 -12.15
C CYS A 131 -9.64 -4.82 -13.50
N LYS A 132 -9.99 -6.10 -13.53
CA LYS A 132 -10.13 -6.90 -14.75
C LYS A 132 -11.50 -7.57 -14.77
N ASN A 133 -12.29 -7.31 -15.79
CA ASN A 133 -13.60 -7.94 -15.94
C ASN A 133 -13.53 -9.33 -16.58
N GLU A 134 -14.68 -9.99 -16.72
CA GLU A 134 -14.80 -11.33 -17.30
C GLU A 134 -14.39 -11.41 -18.79
N LYS A 135 -14.45 -10.29 -19.52
CA LYS A 135 -13.97 -10.19 -20.92
C LYS A 135 -12.44 -9.98 -21.00
N GLY A 136 -11.75 -9.90 -19.87
CA GLY A 136 -10.30 -9.67 -19.83
C GLY A 136 -9.90 -8.20 -19.99
N ILE A 137 -10.86 -7.27 -19.97
CA ILE A 137 -10.61 -5.83 -20.13
C ILE A 137 -10.17 -5.26 -18.79
N TYR A 138 -9.09 -4.48 -18.82
CA TYR A 138 -8.56 -3.80 -17.64
C TYR A 138 -9.10 -2.38 -17.52
N SER A 139 -9.22 -1.94 -16.28
CA SER A 139 -9.46 -0.52 -15.96
C SER A 139 -8.23 0.34 -16.21
N GLU A 140 -8.39 1.65 -16.08
CA GLU A 140 -7.29 2.56 -15.82
C GLU A 140 -6.60 2.18 -14.50
N VAL A 141 -5.32 2.55 -14.39
CA VAL A 141 -4.51 2.29 -13.20
C VAL A 141 -4.90 3.24 -12.08
N THR A 142 -5.31 2.70 -10.94
CA THR A 142 -5.40 3.47 -9.70
C THR A 142 -4.05 3.41 -8.99
N GLU A 143 -3.52 4.56 -8.58
CA GLU A 143 -2.21 4.67 -7.94
C GLU A 143 -2.31 5.45 -6.63
N ALA A 144 -1.56 4.99 -5.62
CA ALA A 144 -1.37 5.68 -4.35
C ALA A 144 0.01 5.39 -3.77
N SER A 145 0.56 6.34 -3.01
CA SER A 145 1.86 6.22 -2.35
C SER A 145 1.70 6.30 -0.84
N TYR A 146 2.34 5.35 -0.13
CA TYR A 146 2.28 5.21 1.32
C TYR A 146 3.69 5.13 1.87
N LYS A 147 4.06 6.07 2.74
CA LYS A 147 5.35 6.08 3.43
C LYS A 147 5.14 5.65 4.88
N ILE A 148 5.80 4.59 5.30
CA ILE A 148 5.75 4.11 6.69
C ILE A 148 7.01 4.61 7.40
N LEU A 149 6.80 5.42 8.46
CA LEU A 149 7.84 6.04 9.27
C LEU A 149 7.51 5.82 10.74
N ILE A 150 7.77 4.62 11.26
CA ILE A 150 7.51 4.29 12.66
C ILE A 150 8.59 4.95 13.51
N PRO A 151 8.25 5.82 14.48
CA PRO A 151 9.22 6.45 15.33
C PRO A 151 9.93 5.44 16.25
N ALA A 152 11.17 5.74 16.62
CA ALA A 152 11.84 5.03 17.69
C ALA A 152 11.14 5.30 19.03
N PRO A 153 11.28 4.42 20.04
CA PRO A 153 10.84 4.71 21.39
C PRO A 153 11.49 5.97 21.95
N ASP A 154 10.80 6.68 22.81
CA ASP A 154 11.35 7.83 23.52
C ASP A 154 12.53 7.40 24.43
N GLU A 155 13.40 8.39 24.79
CA GLU A 155 14.49 8.19 25.73
C GLU A 155 13.98 7.60 27.06
N PRO A 156 14.75 6.67 27.70
CA PRO A 156 14.35 6.06 28.95
C PRO A 156 14.16 7.08 30.09
N ILE A 157 13.07 6.96 30.84
CA ILE A 157 12.89 7.68 32.10
C ILE A 157 13.49 6.85 33.21
N VAL A 158 14.51 7.37 33.87
CA VAL A 158 15.27 6.71 34.92
C VAL A 158 15.16 7.49 36.23
N SER A 159 14.97 6.80 37.36
CA SER A 159 14.87 7.44 38.67
C SER A 159 15.64 6.64 39.73
N PRO A 160 16.48 7.27 40.54
CA PRO A 160 16.90 8.66 40.47
C PRO A 160 17.76 8.96 39.23
N ASP A 161 17.81 10.25 38.82
CA ASP A 161 18.54 10.73 37.64
C ASP A 161 20.01 11.04 38.00
N GLY A 162 20.72 9.99 38.44
CA GLY A 162 22.13 10.13 38.81
C GLY A 162 22.40 10.84 40.13
N GLY A 163 23.67 11.04 40.43
CA GLY A 163 24.14 11.76 41.61
C GLY A 163 25.00 10.95 42.57
N ASP A 164 25.32 11.57 43.72
CA ASP A 164 26.10 10.98 44.81
C ASP A 164 25.15 10.50 45.93
N PHE A 165 25.29 9.22 46.28
CA PHE A 165 24.45 8.61 47.30
C PHE A 165 25.32 8.01 48.44
N GLY A 166 25.04 8.42 49.67
CA GLY A 166 25.71 7.92 50.89
C GLY A 166 25.14 6.60 51.43
N MET A 167 24.31 5.90 50.67
CA MET A 167 23.69 4.63 51.06
C MET A 167 23.32 3.82 49.81
N GLU A 168 23.06 2.52 50.05
CA GLU A 168 22.54 1.66 48.97
C GLU A 168 21.32 2.29 48.29
N THR A 169 21.42 2.40 46.98
CA THR A 169 20.40 3.00 46.12
C THR A 169 20.02 2.01 44.99
N SER A 170 18.76 2.01 44.59
CA SER A 170 18.30 1.27 43.44
C SER A 170 17.72 2.22 42.43
N VAL A 171 17.97 1.92 41.16
CA VAL A 171 17.48 2.67 39.99
C VAL A 171 16.27 1.95 39.41
N THR A 172 15.25 2.72 39.10
CA THR A 172 14.05 2.28 38.36
C THR A 172 14.05 2.86 36.96
N VAL A 173 13.61 2.07 36.00
CA VAL A 173 13.45 2.48 34.60
C VAL A 173 11.99 2.29 34.20
N THR A 174 11.40 3.33 33.64
CA THR A 174 10.06 3.24 33.05
C THR A 174 10.16 2.59 31.67
N VAL A 175 9.52 1.44 31.48
CA VAL A 175 9.54 0.71 30.22
C VAL A 175 8.16 0.76 29.60
N PRO A 176 8.00 1.35 28.38
CA PRO A 176 6.72 1.35 27.68
C PRO A 176 6.24 -0.06 27.31
N ASP A 177 4.92 -0.21 27.14
CA ASP A 177 4.33 -1.45 26.65
C ASP A 177 4.90 -1.83 25.28
N GLY A 178 5.15 -3.12 25.07
CA GLY A 178 5.75 -3.63 23.83
C GLY A 178 7.25 -3.40 23.70
N CYS A 179 7.93 -2.84 24.73
CA CYS A 179 9.35 -2.57 24.75
C CYS A 179 10.09 -3.37 25.83
N SER A 180 11.41 -3.38 25.72
CA SER A 180 12.32 -3.81 26.78
C SER A 180 13.44 -2.79 26.99
N ALA A 181 13.82 -2.57 28.25
CA ALA A 181 15.01 -1.78 28.58
C ALA A 181 16.23 -2.68 28.77
N TYR A 182 17.38 -2.23 28.28
CA TYR A 182 18.68 -2.87 28.47
C TYR A 182 19.65 -1.82 29.02
N TYR A 183 20.61 -2.27 29.83
CA TYR A 183 21.54 -1.36 30.51
C TYR A 183 22.94 -1.90 30.63
N THR A 184 23.90 -0.99 30.86
CA THR A 184 25.29 -1.24 31.22
C THR A 184 25.70 -0.30 32.36
N TRP A 185 26.78 -0.69 33.10
CA TRP A 185 27.35 0.13 34.20
C TRP A 185 28.70 0.77 33.88
N ASP A 186 29.19 0.59 32.66
CA ASP A 186 30.51 1.06 32.22
C ASP A 186 30.44 2.19 31.19
N GLY A 187 29.25 2.73 30.91
CA GLY A 187 29.03 3.78 29.92
C GLY A 187 28.98 3.27 28.46
N SER A 188 29.17 1.99 28.23
CA SER A 188 29.00 1.43 26.88
C SER A 188 27.55 1.50 26.44
N THR A 189 27.33 1.66 25.13
CA THR A 189 25.97 1.65 24.53
C THR A 189 25.31 0.29 24.72
N PRO A 190 24.17 0.18 25.45
CA PRO A 190 23.47 -1.06 25.61
C PRO A 190 22.89 -1.59 24.30
N THR A 191 22.81 -2.91 24.18
CA THR A 191 22.20 -3.63 23.05
C THR A 191 21.24 -4.68 23.56
N ALA A 192 20.53 -5.35 22.67
CA ALA A 192 19.65 -6.49 23.05
C ALA A 192 20.44 -7.66 23.70
N ALA A 193 21.78 -7.68 23.63
CA ALA A 193 22.63 -8.65 24.31
C ALA A 193 23.10 -8.20 25.71
N SER A 194 22.86 -6.93 26.06
CA SER A 194 23.18 -6.37 27.38
C SER A 194 22.21 -6.85 28.46
N GLN A 195 22.45 -6.49 29.70
CA GLN A 195 21.54 -6.85 30.80
C GLN A 195 20.15 -6.25 30.57
N ARG A 196 19.13 -7.10 30.64
CA ARG A 196 17.74 -6.66 30.53
C ARG A 196 17.21 -6.18 31.86
N TYR A 197 16.58 -5.00 31.86
CA TYR A 197 15.89 -4.49 33.03
C TYR A 197 14.57 -5.26 33.25
N THR A 198 14.39 -5.83 34.45
CA THR A 198 13.18 -6.57 34.85
C THR A 198 12.63 -6.13 36.22
N GLN A 199 13.45 -5.47 37.00
CA GLN A 199 13.11 -4.98 38.35
C GLN A 199 14.10 -3.86 38.73
N PRO A 200 13.84 -3.08 39.80
CA PRO A 200 14.79 -2.08 40.27
C PRO A 200 16.20 -2.66 40.44
N ILE A 201 17.19 -1.99 39.83
CA ILE A 201 18.59 -2.45 39.79
C ILE A 201 19.41 -1.74 40.86
N LYS A 202 20.11 -2.53 41.67
CA LYS A 202 20.99 -1.99 42.68
C LYS A 202 22.22 -1.35 42.06
N VAL A 203 22.54 -0.12 42.48
CA VAL A 203 23.71 0.59 41.99
C VAL A 203 24.97 -0.06 42.60
N PRO A 204 25.99 -0.42 41.79
CA PRO A 204 27.25 -0.89 42.30
C PRO A 204 28.02 0.18 43.15
N GLU A 205 28.85 -0.24 44.10
CA GLU A 205 29.70 0.65 44.85
C GLU A 205 30.71 1.41 43.95
N GLY A 206 31.03 2.63 44.31
CA GLY A 206 32.02 3.48 43.60
C GLY A 206 31.40 4.31 42.46
N ASN A 207 32.23 4.68 41.50
CA ASN A 207 31.83 5.48 40.36
C ASN A 207 31.28 4.58 39.23
N ASN A 208 30.06 4.86 38.79
CA ASN A 208 29.42 4.09 37.75
C ASN A 208 28.88 5.04 36.67
N ILE A 209 28.89 4.59 35.41
CA ILE A 209 28.22 5.25 34.30
C ILE A 209 27.10 4.33 33.85
N LEU A 210 25.88 4.66 34.28
CA LEU A 210 24.69 3.93 33.83
C LEU A 210 24.30 4.37 32.43
N SER A 211 24.22 3.43 31.51
CA SER A 211 23.66 3.65 30.20
C SER A 211 22.39 2.79 30.05
N VAL A 212 21.32 3.35 29.54
CA VAL A 212 20.05 2.65 29.34
C VAL A 212 19.51 2.91 27.92
N VAL A 213 18.92 1.90 27.30
CA VAL A 213 18.23 2.02 26.01
C VAL A 213 16.91 1.28 26.08
N ILE A 214 15.88 1.80 25.42
CA ILE A 214 14.59 1.12 25.18
C ILE A 214 14.61 0.53 23.79
N ILE A 215 14.21 -0.73 23.65
CA ILE A 215 14.11 -1.42 22.33
C ILE A 215 12.68 -1.92 22.15
N ASP A 216 12.04 -1.50 21.06
CA ASP A 216 10.70 -1.97 20.68
C ASP A 216 10.74 -3.42 20.17
N HIS A 217 9.78 -4.25 20.64
CA HIS A 217 9.76 -5.68 20.31
C HIS A 217 9.42 -5.98 18.85
N THR A 218 8.65 -5.10 18.21
CA THR A 218 8.15 -5.31 16.85
C THR A 218 9.11 -4.73 15.81
N THR A 219 9.41 -3.44 15.97
CA THR A 219 10.22 -2.68 15.00
C THR A 219 11.71 -2.88 15.18
N LYS A 220 12.15 -3.32 16.37
CA LYS A 220 13.57 -3.40 16.80
C LYS A 220 14.29 -2.05 16.83
N LEU A 221 13.53 -0.96 16.74
CA LEU A 221 14.10 0.39 16.88
C LEU A 221 14.52 0.61 18.33
N CYS A 222 15.62 1.35 18.48
CA CYS A 222 16.17 1.72 19.77
C CYS A 222 15.90 3.20 20.04
N SER A 223 15.62 3.53 21.30
CA SER A 223 15.61 4.91 21.79
C SER A 223 17.00 5.55 21.70
N ASP A 224 17.07 6.83 21.93
CA ASP A 224 18.32 7.46 22.36
C ASP A 224 18.83 6.83 23.65
N VAL A 225 20.15 6.89 23.87
CA VAL A 225 20.81 6.30 25.04
C VAL A 225 20.75 7.29 26.18
N TYR A 226 20.04 6.93 27.27
CA TYR A 226 20.15 7.64 28.53
C TYR A 226 21.51 7.34 29.16
N LEU A 227 22.22 8.39 29.60
CA LEU A 227 23.52 8.33 30.26
C LEU A 227 23.48 9.07 31.58
N SER A 228 23.91 8.42 32.68
CA SER A 228 23.99 9.05 34.00
C SER A 228 25.20 8.59 34.77
N LEU A 229 25.82 9.57 35.47
CA LEU A 229 26.89 9.33 36.44
C LEU A 229 26.28 9.09 37.81
N ILE A 230 26.63 7.96 38.43
CA ILE A 230 26.13 7.58 39.76
C ILE A 230 27.31 7.14 40.63
N HIS A 231 27.44 7.75 41.81
CA HIS A 231 28.45 7.42 42.80
C HIS A 231 27.79 6.93 44.10
N ILE A 232 28.29 5.78 44.64
CA ILE A 232 27.95 5.28 45.98
C ILE A 232 29.22 5.32 46.82
N SER A 233 29.17 6.08 47.93
CA SER A 233 30.25 6.22 48.92
C SER A 233 30.05 5.34 50.14
#